data_1aba77a8f8b79b3c86fba2c1214b118c
#
_entry.id   1aba77a8f8b79b3c86fba2c1214b118c
#
_cell.length_a   1.000
_cell.length_b   1.000
_cell.length_c   1.000
_cell.angle_alpha   90.00
_cell.angle_beta   90.00
_cell.angle_gamma   90.00
#
_symmetry.space_group_name_H-M   'P 1'
#
loop_
_entity.id
_entity.type
_entity.pdbx_description
1 polymer ?
#
loop_
_entity_poly.entity_id
_entity_poly.type
_entity_poly.pdbx_seq_one_letter_code
_entity_poly.pdbx_strand_id
1 'polypeptide(L)'
;MEKKRSTKKKITLLQAVEKVIALTEDSKLDKKILQKVKPYSSFIAESYGITEMQAVLFCVCLEKGPNRVDFNNLARFLDLNCIHMYSYTDDITALVNRRLLRYRNAKTEDEFDVYQPVIKALRHNQAYHQPAIKGLNCAQLFDQIDSIFNDLDNNSTNPEEAIINIKQLFEDNGDIMFVKEVKKHKLSDESLLLLMLFCQKLIIDDDDDIRFPQMEDIFESTSDFNECKAKLRSGEHVLMERNLVEHICVNGIADNTRYKLTEEAKRSLLSEMKINTKEEKIADLLQHSTITAKELFYTQGIEEEVSRLATFFAPEKYNEIRERMKQNRHLKRDRRTSQSF
;
A
#
# COMPACT_ATOMS: atom_id res chain seq x y z
N MET A 1 24.41 -39.62 49.66
CA MET A 1 24.35 -38.12 49.48
C MET A 1 23.98 -37.84 48.05
N GLU A 2 22.69 -37.72 47.78
CA GLU A 2 22.18 -37.33 46.43
C GLU A 2 22.30 -35.82 46.24
N LYS A 3 23.11 -35.39 45.27
CA LYS A 3 23.11 -33.99 44.85
C LYS A 3 21.84 -33.66 44.12
N LYS A 4 20.93 -32.96 44.82
CA LYS A 4 19.77 -32.27 44.15
C LYS A 4 20.30 -31.40 43.05
N ARG A 5 20.14 -31.81 41.77
CA ARG A 5 20.30 -30.94 40.61
C ARG A 5 19.20 -29.88 40.68
N SER A 6 19.54 -28.68 41.08
CA SER A 6 18.71 -27.48 40.95
C SER A 6 18.41 -27.28 39.49
N THR A 7 17.26 -27.67 39.02
CA THR A 7 16.73 -27.25 37.72
C THR A 7 16.46 -25.74 37.82
N LYS A 8 17.40 -24.93 37.32
CA LYS A 8 17.14 -23.50 37.09
C LYS A 8 15.89 -23.41 36.23
N LYS A 9 14.78 -22.94 36.80
CA LYS A 9 13.54 -22.66 36.09
C LYS A 9 13.89 -21.72 34.94
N LYS A 10 13.70 -22.16 33.68
CA LYS A 10 13.97 -21.36 32.48
C LYS A 10 13.00 -20.20 32.52
N ILE A 11 13.51 -18.97 32.56
CA ILE A 11 12.68 -17.77 32.60
C ILE A 11 11.89 -17.67 31.28
N THR A 12 10.63 -17.29 31.35
CA THR A 12 9.81 -17.07 30.16
C THR A 12 9.97 -15.65 29.64
N LEU A 13 9.62 -15.42 28.38
CA LEU A 13 9.75 -14.10 27.74
C LEU A 13 8.92 -13.05 28.50
N LEU A 14 7.70 -13.39 28.88
CA LEU A 14 6.82 -12.50 29.65
C LEU A 14 7.41 -12.17 31.03
N GLN A 15 7.97 -13.15 31.73
CA GLN A 15 8.67 -12.93 33.00
C GLN A 15 9.92 -12.06 32.86
N ALA A 16 10.64 -12.18 31.75
CA ALA A 16 11.78 -11.31 31.47
C ALA A 16 11.34 -9.87 31.26
N VAL A 17 10.28 -9.66 30.49
CA VAL A 17 9.65 -8.33 30.26
C VAL A 17 9.21 -7.71 31.57
N GLU A 18 8.46 -8.43 32.41
CA GLU A 18 8.02 -7.98 33.75
C GLU A 18 9.21 -7.57 34.65
N LYS A 19 10.31 -8.34 34.60
CA LYS A 19 11.52 -8.02 35.36
C LYS A 19 12.24 -6.78 34.87
N VAL A 20 12.32 -6.57 33.55
CA VAL A 20 12.88 -5.34 32.99
C VAL A 20 12.06 -4.14 33.41
N ILE A 21 10.74 -4.19 33.24
CA ILE A 21 9.81 -3.12 33.66
C ILE A 21 10.00 -2.75 35.12
N ALA A 22 9.89 -3.73 36.03
CA ALA A 22 10.01 -3.50 37.48
C ALA A 22 11.38 -2.98 37.93
N LEU A 23 12.45 -3.24 37.19
CA LEU A 23 13.79 -2.76 37.54
C LEU A 23 14.12 -1.39 36.92
N THR A 24 13.38 -0.98 35.87
CA THR A 24 13.64 0.26 35.14
C THR A 24 12.74 1.42 35.55
N GLU A 25 11.66 1.16 36.27
CA GLU A 25 10.83 2.21 36.87
C GLU A 25 11.68 3.11 37.78
N ASP A 26 11.58 4.41 37.62
CA ASP A 26 12.33 5.46 38.32
C ASP A 26 13.86 5.26 38.38
N SER A 27 14.40 4.55 37.41
CA SER A 27 15.81 4.05 37.44
C SER A 27 16.84 5.05 36.95
N LYS A 28 16.46 6.12 36.28
CA LYS A 28 17.34 7.03 35.54
C LYS A 28 18.30 6.32 34.57
N LEU A 29 18.02 5.08 34.25
CA LEU A 29 18.89 4.18 33.49
C LEU A 29 20.33 4.12 34.04
N ASP A 30 20.46 4.15 35.37
CA ASP A 30 21.75 4.16 36.05
C ASP A 30 22.53 2.88 35.73
N LYS A 31 23.86 2.99 35.56
CA LYS A 31 24.74 1.85 35.21
C LYS A 31 24.57 0.63 36.15
N LYS A 32 24.35 0.87 37.44
CA LYS A 32 24.12 -0.20 38.41
C LYS A 32 22.81 -0.93 38.17
N ILE A 33 21.77 -0.22 37.76
CA ILE A 33 20.46 -0.80 37.44
C ILE A 33 20.52 -1.54 36.11
N LEU A 34 21.15 -0.94 35.09
CA LEU A 34 21.37 -1.61 33.79
C LEU A 34 22.12 -2.94 33.94
N GLN A 35 23.11 -3.02 34.85
CA GLN A 35 23.77 -4.30 35.15
C GLN A 35 22.84 -5.35 35.76
N LYS A 36 21.85 -4.95 36.56
CA LYS A 36 20.83 -5.86 37.11
C LYS A 36 19.80 -6.28 36.07
N VAL A 37 19.47 -5.38 35.16
CA VAL A 37 18.53 -5.59 34.04
C VAL A 37 19.16 -6.50 32.96
N LYS A 38 20.47 -6.41 32.77
CA LYS A 38 21.21 -7.06 31.68
C LYS A 38 20.83 -8.53 31.43
N PRO A 39 20.70 -9.44 32.41
CA PRO A 39 20.36 -10.86 32.13
C PRO A 39 18.99 -11.00 31.47
N TYR A 40 18.05 -10.08 31.72
CA TYR A 40 16.71 -10.08 31.17
C TYR A 40 16.65 -9.35 29.83
N SER A 41 17.28 -8.17 29.74
CA SER A 41 17.34 -7.43 28.49
C SER A 41 18.14 -8.15 27.41
N SER A 42 19.24 -8.85 27.74
CA SER A 42 19.95 -9.68 26.78
C SER A 42 19.09 -10.83 26.25
N PHE A 43 18.31 -11.49 27.11
CA PHE A 43 17.40 -12.56 26.68
C PHE A 43 16.30 -12.03 25.73
N ILE A 44 15.74 -10.86 26.03
CA ILE A 44 14.75 -10.20 25.16
C ILE A 44 15.42 -9.74 23.86
N ALA A 45 16.60 -9.14 23.96
CA ALA A 45 17.38 -8.67 22.80
C ALA A 45 17.70 -9.83 21.83
N GLU A 46 18.13 -10.98 22.34
CA GLU A 46 18.34 -12.19 21.53
C GLU A 46 17.04 -12.69 20.90
N SER A 47 15.93 -12.67 21.65
CA SER A 47 14.63 -13.16 21.19
C SER A 47 14.06 -12.32 20.03
N TYR A 48 14.31 -11.02 20.01
CA TYR A 48 13.79 -10.08 18.99
C TYR A 48 14.88 -9.61 18.00
N GLY A 49 16.14 -9.97 18.20
CA GLY A 49 17.25 -9.53 17.35
C GLY A 49 17.54 -8.03 17.46
N ILE A 50 17.41 -7.44 18.65
CA ILE A 50 17.60 -6.01 18.95
C ILE A 50 18.75 -5.81 19.94
N THR A 51 19.13 -4.55 20.22
CA THR A 51 20.13 -4.24 21.24
C THR A 51 19.55 -4.35 22.66
N GLU A 52 20.41 -4.45 23.69
CA GLU A 52 19.97 -4.48 25.09
C GLU A 52 19.22 -3.21 25.50
N MET A 53 19.61 -2.03 24.97
CA MET A 53 18.92 -0.77 25.23
C MET A 53 17.58 -0.72 24.53
N GLN A 54 17.51 -1.13 23.28
CA GLN A 54 16.24 -1.27 22.56
C GLN A 54 15.27 -2.21 23.28
N ALA A 55 15.79 -3.33 23.86
CA ALA A 55 14.96 -4.23 24.65
C ALA A 55 14.40 -3.56 25.91
N VAL A 56 15.17 -2.70 26.57
CA VAL A 56 14.69 -1.91 27.73
C VAL A 56 13.59 -0.94 27.29
N LEU A 57 13.83 -0.13 26.26
CA LEU A 57 12.85 0.83 25.75
C LEU A 57 11.58 0.14 25.27
N PHE A 58 11.72 -0.97 24.56
CA PHE A 58 10.58 -1.78 24.11
C PHE A 58 9.73 -2.28 25.29
N CYS A 59 10.36 -2.77 26.37
CA CYS A 59 9.62 -3.18 27.58
C CYS A 59 8.88 -2.02 28.24
N VAL A 60 9.47 -0.82 28.26
CA VAL A 60 8.80 0.39 28.80
C VAL A 60 7.60 0.77 27.91
N CYS A 61 7.74 0.66 26.59
CA CYS A 61 6.62 0.88 25.68
C CYS A 61 5.50 -0.14 25.89
N LEU A 62 5.83 -1.41 26.13
CA LEU A 62 4.84 -2.47 26.47
C LEU A 62 4.09 -2.17 27.76
N GLU A 63 4.76 -1.64 28.79
CA GLU A 63 4.15 -1.27 30.08
C GLU A 63 3.13 -0.13 29.92
N LYS A 64 3.48 0.88 29.11
CA LYS A 64 2.54 1.97 28.81
C LYS A 64 1.34 1.52 27.99
N GLY A 65 1.45 0.33 27.40
CA GLY A 65 0.35 -0.50 26.92
C GLY A 65 -0.48 0.08 25.80
N PRO A 66 -1.78 -0.24 25.66
CA PRO A 66 -2.57 0.22 24.51
C PRO A 66 -2.86 1.73 24.53
N ASN A 67 -2.34 2.45 25.50
CA ASN A 67 -2.41 3.89 25.59
C ASN A 67 -1.26 4.51 24.80
N ARG A 68 -1.52 5.70 24.30
CA ARG A 68 -0.58 6.59 23.62
C ARG A 68 0.77 6.65 24.35
N VAL A 69 1.83 6.22 23.71
CA VAL A 69 3.20 6.33 24.22
C VAL A 69 3.89 7.47 23.50
N ASP A 70 4.50 8.38 24.25
CA ASP A 70 5.32 9.47 23.77
C ASP A 70 6.62 9.56 24.57
N PHE A 71 7.57 10.36 24.09
CA PHE A 71 8.84 10.58 24.79
C PHE A 71 8.67 11.11 26.23
N ASN A 72 7.61 11.91 26.50
CA ASN A 72 7.32 12.42 27.83
C ASN A 72 6.86 11.29 28.78
N ASN A 73 6.06 10.37 28.27
CA ASN A 73 5.61 9.20 29.04
C ASN A 73 6.77 8.28 29.39
N LEU A 74 7.70 8.07 28.45
CA LEU A 74 8.92 7.30 28.69
C LEU A 74 9.85 8.00 29.68
N ALA A 75 10.06 9.32 29.53
CA ALA A 75 10.86 10.13 30.41
C ALA A 75 10.34 10.06 31.87
N ARG A 76 9.02 10.21 32.05
CA ARG A 76 8.38 10.08 33.39
C ARG A 76 8.56 8.71 34.00
N PHE A 77 8.41 7.64 33.22
CA PHE A 77 8.54 6.29 33.74
C PHE A 77 9.97 5.99 34.20
N LEU A 78 10.95 6.51 33.45
CA LEU A 78 12.37 6.29 33.71
C LEU A 78 12.99 7.32 34.69
N ASP A 79 12.23 8.32 35.14
CA ASP A 79 12.70 9.50 35.88
C ASP A 79 13.86 10.22 35.16
N LEU A 80 13.68 10.42 33.85
CA LEU A 80 14.58 11.15 32.96
C LEU A 80 13.97 12.49 32.54
N ASN A 81 14.80 13.44 32.09
CA ASN A 81 14.27 14.59 31.38
C ASN A 81 14.02 14.27 29.88
N CYS A 82 13.09 14.99 29.26
CA CYS A 82 12.71 14.76 27.86
C CYS A 82 13.89 14.93 26.89
N ILE A 83 14.80 15.89 27.16
CA ILE A 83 15.98 16.10 26.31
C ILE A 83 16.87 14.86 26.31
N HIS A 84 17.01 14.21 27.46
CA HIS A 84 17.76 12.93 27.53
C HIS A 84 17.03 11.83 26.77
N MET A 85 15.69 11.80 26.81
CA MET A 85 14.94 10.81 26.05
C MET A 85 15.11 10.95 24.53
N TYR A 86 15.26 12.16 24.02
CA TYR A 86 15.54 12.36 22.57
C TYR A 86 16.88 11.76 22.11
N SER A 87 17.84 11.49 23.01
CA SER A 87 19.05 10.76 22.64
C SER A 87 18.82 9.28 22.27
N TYR A 88 17.62 8.75 22.54
CA TYR A 88 17.20 7.40 22.17
C TYR A 88 16.29 7.36 20.93
N THR A 89 16.15 8.47 20.20
CA THR A 89 15.32 8.53 18.98
C THR A 89 15.73 7.45 17.99
N ASP A 90 17.02 7.26 17.74
CA ASP A 90 17.53 6.22 16.83
C ASP A 90 17.14 4.79 17.29
N ASP A 91 17.10 4.54 18.59
CA ASP A 91 16.70 3.26 19.15
C ASP A 91 15.19 3.02 18.96
N ILE A 92 14.36 4.06 19.13
CA ILE A 92 12.92 3.99 18.86
C ILE A 92 12.67 3.79 17.38
N THR A 93 13.32 4.54 16.51
CA THR A 93 13.24 4.37 15.05
C THR A 93 13.65 2.96 14.63
N ALA A 94 14.72 2.40 15.23
CA ALA A 94 15.12 1.01 14.97
C ALA A 94 14.05 -0.01 15.39
N LEU A 95 13.31 0.25 16.47
CA LEU A 95 12.19 -0.59 16.90
C LEU A 95 10.99 -0.49 15.95
N VAL A 96 10.72 0.70 15.40
CA VAL A 96 9.69 0.93 14.39
C VAL A 96 10.06 0.20 13.09
N ASN A 97 11.29 0.36 12.60
CA ASN A 97 11.78 -0.32 11.39
C ASN A 97 11.71 -1.86 11.50
N ARG A 98 11.78 -2.39 12.73
CA ARG A 98 11.58 -3.83 13.01
C ARG A 98 10.13 -4.22 13.26
N ARG A 99 9.19 -3.29 13.09
CA ARG A 99 7.75 -3.49 13.34
C ARG A 99 7.45 -4.01 14.76
N LEU A 100 8.24 -3.64 15.73
CA LEU A 100 7.95 -3.85 17.16
C LEU A 100 7.12 -2.70 17.71
N LEU A 101 7.38 -1.49 17.23
CA LEU A 101 6.58 -0.29 17.41
C LEU A 101 6.07 0.21 16.06
N ARG A 102 5.12 1.14 16.07
CA ARG A 102 4.70 1.92 14.91
C ARG A 102 4.44 3.35 15.34
N TYR A 103 4.72 4.32 14.49
CA TYR A 103 4.29 5.69 14.71
C TYR A 103 2.77 5.78 14.59
N ARG A 104 2.14 6.61 15.43
CA ARG A 104 0.72 6.99 15.26
C ARG A 104 0.56 8.04 14.19
N ASN A 105 1.56 8.92 14.06
CA ASN A 105 1.65 9.92 13.04
C ASN A 105 3.10 10.00 12.58
N ALA A 106 3.38 9.46 11.41
CA ALA A 106 4.71 9.43 10.83
C ALA A 106 5.27 10.84 10.51
N LYS A 107 4.38 11.85 10.40
CA LYS A 107 4.80 13.25 10.16
C LYS A 107 5.39 13.94 11.39
N THR A 108 4.98 13.53 12.59
CA THR A 108 5.44 14.14 13.83
C THR A 108 6.42 13.28 14.60
N GLU A 109 6.41 11.96 14.37
CA GLU A 109 7.25 10.95 15.05
C GLU A 109 7.27 11.03 16.58
N ASP A 110 6.32 11.79 17.18
CA ASP A 110 6.28 12.06 18.61
C ASP A 110 5.58 10.96 19.39
N GLU A 111 4.73 10.18 18.72
CA GLU A 111 3.84 9.23 19.34
C GLU A 111 3.92 7.88 18.65
N PHE A 112 3.96 6.83 19.45
CA PHE A 112 4.07 5.48 18.96
C PHE A 112 3.24 4.49 19.78
N ASP A 113 2.91 3.37 19.14
CA ASP A 113 2.20 2.23 19.74
C ASP A 113 3.04 0.97 19.60
N VAL A 114 2.81 0.01 20.47
CA VAL A 114 3.32 -1.34 20.26
C VAL A 114 2.49 -2.01 19.15
N TYR A 115 3.18 -2.60 18.18
CA TYR A 115 2.52 -3.26 17.05
C TYR A 115 1.65 -4.42 17.53
N GLN A 116 0.37 -4.46 17.14
CA GLN A 116 -0.61 -5.42 17.65
C GLN A 116 -0.21 -6.90 17.52
N PRO A 117 0.42 -7.36 16.42
CA PRO A 117 0.93 -8.72 16.32
C PRO A 117 1.99 -9.07 17.37
N VAL A 118 2.79 -8.10 17.82
CA VAL A 118 3.77 -8.26 18.92
C VAL A 118 3.05 -8.58 20.23
N ILE A 119 2.01 -7.80 20.56
CA ILE A 119 1.21 -8.01 21.76
C ILE A 119 0.53 -9.40 21.72
N LYS A 120 0.00 -9.78 20.54
CA LYS A 120 -0.62 -11.09 20.32
C LYS A 120 0.37 -12.23 20.52
N ALA A 121 1.58 -12.14 19.97
CA ALA A 121 2.63 -13.14 20.16
C ALA A 121 3.08 -13.23 21.64
N LEU A 122 3.27 -12.09 22.30
CA LEU A 122 3.70 -12.02 23.69
C LEU A 122 2.66 -12.65 24.65
N ARG A 123 1.36 -12.50 24.40
CA ARG A 123 0.30 -13.18 25.14
C ARG A 123 0.42 -14.72 25.12
N HIS A 124 1.01 -15.26 24.06
CA HIS A 124 1.34 -16.68 23.94
C HIS A 124 2.77 -17.00 24.38
N ASN A 125 3.44 -16.06 25.04
CA ASN A 125 4.83 -16.16 25.48
C ASN A 125 5.81 -16.49 24.34
N GLN A 126 5.55 -15.93 23.15
CA GLN A 126 6.36 -16.07 21.94
C GLN A 126 6.88 -14.71 21.53
N ALA A 127 8.12 -14.69 20.98
CA ALA A 127 8.63 -13.52 20.33
C ALA A 127 7.92 -13.36 18.97
N TYR A 128 7.55 -12.12 18.66
CA TYR A 128 7.09 -11.80 17.33
C TYR A 128 8.27 -11.82 16.36
N HIS A 129 8.13 -12.55 15.32
CA HIS A 129 9.03 -12.49 14.18
C HIS A 129 8.23 -12.00 12.99
N GLN A 130 8.74 -10.99 12.33
CA GLN A 130 8.14 -10.51 11.09
C GLN A 130 8.02 -11.70 10.12
N PRO A 131 6.85 -11.91 9.48
CA PRO A 131 6.73 -12.95 8.46
C PRO A 131 7.88 -12.83 7.45
N ALA A 132 8.39 -13.95 6.99
CA ALA A 132 9.43 -13.95 5.97
C ALA A 132 8.90 -13.20 4.73
N ILE A 133 9.58 -12.14 4.35
CA ILE A 133 9.21 -11.34 3.19
C ILE A 133 9.56 -12.09 1.90
N LYS A 134 10.49 -13.04 1.96
CA LYS A 134 11.00 -13.81 0.80
C LYS A 134 10.15 -15.05 0.51
N GLY A 135 10.03 -15.38 -0.78
CA GLY A 135 9.33 -16.59 -1.22
C GLY A 135 7.82 -16.53 -1.12
N LEU A 136 7.28 -15.33 -1.21
CA LEU A 136 5.84 -15.10 -1.26
C LEU A 136 5.28 -15.56 -2.61
N ASN A 137 4.02 -16.01 -2.60
CA ASN A 137 3.22 -16.07 -3.81
C ASN A 137 2.56 -14.70 -4.09
N CYS A 138 1.94 -14.54 -5.26
CA CYS A 138 1.34 -13.27 -5.67
C CYS A 138 0.27 -12.78 -4.69
N ALA A 139 -0.60 -13.65 -4.17
CA ALA A 139 -1.63 -13.29 -3.19
C ALA A 139 -1.01 -12.79 -1.88
N GLN A 140 -0.01 -13.50 -1.35
CA GLN A 140 0.71 -13.07 -0.14
C GLN A 140 1.46 -11.75 -0.35
N LEU A 141 1.95 -11.49 -1.56
CA LEU A 141 2.56 -10.20 -1.91
C LEU A 141 1.52 -9.07 -1.76
N PHE A 142 0.29 -9.28 -2.26
CA PHE A 142 -0.77 -8.29 -2.13
C PHE A 142 -1.26 -8.13 -0.69
N ASP A 143 -1.26 -9.17 0.13
CA ASP A 143 -1.52 -9.05 1.58
C ASP A 143 -0.49 -8.13 2.26
N GLN A 144 0.79 -8.19 1.84
CA GLN A 144 1.82 -7.29 2.36
C GLN A 144 1.67 -5.85 1.83
N ILE A 145 1.33 -5.68 0.55
CA ILE A 145 1.05 -4.36 -0.04
C ILE A 145 -0.16 -3.73 0.65
N ASP A 146 -1.22 -4.48 0.89
CA ASP A 146 -2.39 -4.03 1.64
C ASP A 146 -2.04 -3.55 3.05
N SER A 147 -1.19 -4.30 3.76
CA SER A 147 -0.71 -3.87 5.08
C SER A 147 0.03 -2.52 5.01
N ILE A 148 0.80 -2.26 3.95
CA ILE A 148 1.50 -0.98 3.77
C ILE A 148 0.50 0.16 3.53
N PHE A 149 -0.53 -0.05 2.71
CA PHE A 149 -1.57 0.96 2.47
C PHE A 149 -2.43 1.20 3.71
N ASN A 150 -2.77 0.16 4.48
CA ASN A 150 -3.45 0.31 5.76
C ASN A 150 -2.62 1.13 6.77
N ASP A 151 -1.29 0.99 6.76
CA ASP A 151 -0.40 1.80 7.60
C ASP A 151 -0.36 3.27 7.10
N LEU A 152 -0.45 3.53 5.79
CA LEU A 152 -0.60 4.87 5.20
C LEU A 152 -1.92 5.52 5.61
N ASP A 153 -3.06 4.84 5.40
CA ASP A 153 -4.40 5.33 5.73
C ASP A 153 -4.54 5.67 7.23
N ASN A 154 -3.83 4.92 8.08
CA ASN A 154 -3.79 5.15 9.52
C ASN A 154 -2.71 6.16 9.96
N ASN A 155 -2.01 6.81 9.03
CA ASN A 155 -0.85 7.69 9.29
C ASN A 155 0.25 7.04 10.16
N SER A 156 0.39 5.73 10.07
CA SER A 156 1.43 4.96 10.79
C SER A 156 2.73 4.87 10.00
N THR A 157 2.70 5.23 8.73
CA THR A 157 3.84 5.38 7.82
C THR A 157 3.59 6.57 6.89
N ASN A 158 4.61 7.02 6.18
CA ASN A 158 4.52 8.07 5.17
C ASN A 158 4.73 7.49 3.75
N PRO A 159 4.45 8.25 2.67
CA PRO A 159 4.62 7.77 1.30
C PRO A 159 6.07 7.36 0.96
N GLU A 160 7.09 8.05 1.49
CA GLU A 160 8.49 7.69 1.30
C GLU A 160 8.82 6.31 1.87
N GLU A 161 8.43 6.06 3.12
CA GLU A 161 8.63 4.75 3.76
C GLU A 161 7.83 3.65 3.08
N ALA A 162 6.59 3.94 2.66
CA ALA A 162 5.75 2.99 1.95
C ALA A 162 6.41 2.52 0.65
N ILE A 163 6.97 3.45 -0.14
CA ILE A 163 7.65 3.10 -1.39
C ILE A 163 8.95 2.32 -1.15
N ILE A 164 9.71 2.65 -0.10
CA ILE A 164 10.90 1.89 0.30
C ILE A 164 10.51 0.45 0.64
N ASN A 165 9.44 0.26 1.43
CA ASN A 165 8.93 -1.05 1.80
C ASN A 165 8.44 -1.86 0.59
N ILE A 166 7.74 -1.24 -0.35
CA ILE A 166 7.30 -1.87 -1.60
C ILE A 166 8.49 -2.29 -2.46
N LYS A 167 9.49 -1.42 -2.61
CA LYS A 167 10.70 -1.74 -3.38
C LYS A 167 11.48 -2.90 -2.76
N GLN A 168 11.62 -2.90 -1.43
CA GLN A 168 12.27 -4.01 -0.71
C GLN A 168 11.50 -5.32 -0.89
N LEU A 169 10.17 -5.27 -0.80
CA LEU A 169 9.29 -6.40 -1.04
C LEU A 169 9.46 -6.95 -2.47
N PHE A 170 9.63 -6.07 -3.46
CA PHE A 170 9.88 -6.43 -4.85
C PHE A 170 11.30 -7.00 -5.09
N GLU A 171 12.30 -6.52 -4.36
CA GLU A 171 13.65 -7.09 -4.43
C GLU A 171 13.69 -8.50 -3.84
N ASP A 172 13.04 -8.68 -2.71
CA ASP A 172 12.99 -9.96 -2.01
C ASP A 172 12.17 -11.03 -2.77
N ASN A 173 11.23 -10.62 -3.62
CA ASN A 173 10.29 -11.49 -4.34
C ASN A 173 10.30 -11.26 -5.86
N GLY A 174 11.49 -11.00 -6.42
CA GLY A 174 11.68 -10.71 -7.84
C GLY A 174 11.28 -11.83 -8.82
N ASP A 175 11.00 -13.04 -8.32
CA ASP A 175 10.58 -14.18 -9.14
C ASP A 175 9.09 -14.14 -9.51
N ILE A 176 8.26 -13.40 -8.76
CA ILE A 176 6.83 -13.24 -9.01
C ILE A 176 6.62 -12.52 -10.35
N MET A 177 5.72 -13.01 -11.20
CA MET A 177 5.45 -12.43 -12.52
C MET A 177 4.96 -10.99 -12.41
N PHE A 178 4.08 -10.69 -11.46
CA PHE A 178 3.66 -9.32 -11.17
C PHE A 178 4.85 -8.37 -10.99
N VAL A 179 5.81 -8.74 -10.15
CA VAL A 179 7.01 -7.93 -9.87
C VAL A 179 7.85 -7.73 -11.14
N LYS A 180 8.02 -8.79 -11.94
CA LYS A 180 8.75 -8.75 -13.21
C LYS A 180 8.09 -7.80 -14.20
N GLU A 181 6.77 -7.88 -14.33
CA GLU A 181 6.01 -7.03 -15.25
C GLU A 181 6.06 -5.56 -14.81
N VAL A 182 5.81 -5.27 -13.53
CA VAL A 182 5.90 -3.89 -13.00
C VAL A 182 7.29 -3.29 -13.23
N LYS A 183 8.38 -4.03 -12.98
CA LYS A 183 9.76 -3.56 -13.20
C LYS A 183 10.07 -3.17 -14.65
N LYS A 184 9.40 -3.78 -15.64
CA LYS A 184 9.57 -3.42 -17.06
C LYS A 184 9.15 -1.98 -17.35
N HIS A 185 8.18 -1.49 -16.59
CA HIS A 185 7.64 -0.14 -16.79
C HIS A 185 8.56 0.98 -16.28
N LYS A 186 9.57 0.70 -15.45
CA LYS A 186 10.54 1.68 -14.90
C LYS A 186 9.83 2.95 -14.42
N LEU A 187 8.87 2.80 -13.54
CA LEU A 187 8.07 3.90 -13.00
C LEU A 187 8.89 4.72 -11.99
N SER A 188 8.55 6.01 -11.86
CA SER A 188 8.98 6.81 -10.72
C SER A 188 8.33 6.28 -9.42
N ASP A 189 8.85 6.67 -8.27
CA ASP A 189 8.39 6.23 -6.96
C ASP A 189 6.90 6.53 -6.76
N GLU A 190 6.50 7.76 -7.05
CA GLU A 190 5.11 8.21 -6.99
C GLU A 190 4.20 7.41 -7.95
N SER A 191 4.64 7.22 -9.19
CA SER A 191 3.85 6.46 -10.17
C SER A 191 3.77 4.96 -9.82
N LEU A 192 4.82 4.41 -9.18
CA LEU A 192 4.81 3.04 -8.69
C LEU A 192 3.82 2.90 -7.52
N LEU A 193 3.84 3.83 -6.56
CA LEU A 193 2.93 3.81 -5.43
C LEU A 193 1.47 3.94 -5.91
N LEU A 194 1.22 4.84 -6.86
CA LEU A 194 -0.10 4.99 -7.48
C LEU A 194 -0.56 3.72 -8.21
N LEU A 195 0.32 3.07 -8.98
CA LEU A 195 -0.01 1.80 -9.62
C LEU A 195 -0.32 0.71 -8.60
N MET A 196 0.44 0.66 -7.49
CA MET A 196 0.18 -0.31 -6.41
C MET A 196 -1.17 -0.08 -5.76
N LEU A 197 -1.58 1.18 -5.57
CA LEU A 197 -2.92 1.51 -5.09
C LEU A 197 -4.01 0.94 -6.01
N PHE A 198 -3.91 1.15 -7.33
CA PHE A 198 -4.88 0.61 -8.29
C PHE A 198 -4.94 -0.93 -8.23
N CYS A 199 -3.79 -1.58 -8.16
CA CYS A 199 -3.73 -3.04 -8.09
C CYS A 199 -4.28 -3.57 -6.76
N GLN A 200 -3.93 -2.94 -5.63
CA GLN A 200 -4.39 -3.34 -4.31
C GLN A 200 -5.92 -3.19 -4.20
N LYS A 201 -6.48 -2.03 -4.62
CA LYS A 201 -7.92 -1.80 -4.59
C LYS A 201 -8.70 -2.83 -5.42
N LEU A 202 -8.19 -3.16 -6.59
CA LEU A 202 -8.82 -4.20 -7.42
C LEU A 202 -8.76 -5.59 -6.78
N ILE A 203 -7.62 -5.98 -6.21
CA ILE A 203 -7.40 -7.35 -5.72
C ILE A 203 -8.02 -7.58 -4.35
N ILE A 204 -7.87 -6.63 -3.43
CA ILE A 204 -8.30 -6.77 -2.04
C ILE A 204 -9.74 -6.30 -1.86
N ASP A 205 -10.10 -5.15 -2.44
CA ASP A 205 -11.40 -4.53 -2.24
C ASP A 205 -12.41 -4.84 -3.36
N ASP A 206 -11.98 -5.55 -4.44
CA ASP A 206 -12.77 -5.76 -5.68
C ASP A 206 -13.27 -4.42 -6.28
N ASP A 207 -12.52 -3.33 -6.04
CA ASP A 207 -12.83 -1.98 -6.47
C ASP A 207 -11.98 -1.57 -7.67
N ASP A 208 -12.63 -1.37 -8.81
CA ASP A 208 -12.02 -0.93 -10.08
C ASP A 208 -12.46 0.51 -10.44
N ASP A 209 -12.97 1.28 -9.48
CA ASP A 209 -13.46 2.64 -9.67
C ASP A 209 -12.76 3.61 -8.73
N ILE A 210 -11.51 3.92 -9.04
CA ILE A 210 -10.66 4.74 -8.19
C ILE A 210 -10.86 6.21 -8.49
N ARG A 211 -11.04 7.01 -7.43
CA ARG A 211 -11.28 8.45 -7.48
C ARG A 211 -10.19 9.21 -6.74
N PHE A 212 -10.08 10.51 -7.01
CA PHE A 212 -9.08 11.36 -6.37
C PHE A 212 -9.00 11.29 -4.83
N PRO A 213 -10.11 11.23 -4.08
CA PRO A 213 -10.00 11.11 -2.62
C PRO A 213 -9.26 9.84 -2.15
N GLN A 214 -9.32 8.75 -2.91
CA GLN A 214 -8.63 7.49 -2.58
C GLN A 214 -7.13 7.56 -2.91
N MET A 215 -6.70 8.56 -3.68
CA MET A 215 -5.30 8.76 -4.08
C MET A 215 -4.57 9.79 -3.21
N GLU A 216 -5.27 10.53 -2.34
CA GLU A 216 -4.72 11.70 -1.65
C GLU A 216 -3.60 11.31 -0.67
N ASP A 217 -3.80 10.23 0.07
CA ASP A 217 -2.90 9.80 1.15
C ASP A 217 -1.54 9.27 0.65
N ILE A 218 -1.42 8.98 -0.66
CA ILE A 218 -0.13 8.54 -1.24
C ILE A 218 0.81 9.70 -1.62
N PHE A 219 0.39 10.95 -1.40
CA PHE A 219 1.19 12.13 -1.72
C PHE A 219 1.61 12.87 -0.45
N GLU A 220 2.86 13.30 -0.39
CA GLU A 220 3.36 14.07 0.75
C GLU A 220 2.83 15.51 0.77
N SER A 221 2.59 16.07 -0.41
CA SER A 221 2.12 17.44 -0.52
C SER A 221 0.86 17.58 -1.39
N THR A 222 0.02 18.55 -1.02
CA THR A 222 -1.13 18.94 -1.85
C THR A 222 -0.71 19.44 -3.24
N SER A 223 0.50 19.98 -3.39
CA SER A 223 1.05 20.43 -4.67
C SER A 223 1.25 19.26 -5.61
N ASP A 224 1.93 18.21 -5.17
CA ASP A 224 2.24 17.02 -5.96
C ASP A 224 0.96 16.28 -6.33
N PHE A 225 0.03 16.17 -5.40
CA PHE A 225 -1.29 15.63 -5.67
C PHE A 225 -2.06 16.43 -6.74
N ASN A 226 -2.00 17.77 -6.71
CA ASN A 226 -2.65 18.59 -7.72
C ASN A 226 -1.99 18.46 -9.09
N GLU A 227 -0.68 18.32 -9.15
CA GLU A 227 0.05 18.05 -10.38
C GLU A 227 -0.32 16.68 -10.96
N CYS A 228 -0.35 15.64 -10.14
CA CYS A 228 -0.81 14.30 -10.52
C CYS A 228 -2.26 14.33 -11.06
N LYS A 229 -3.18 15.02 -10.36
CA LYS A 229 -4.56 15.21 -10.83
C LYS A 229 -4.63 15.89 -12.20
N ALA A 230 -3.82 16.91 -12.44
CA ALA A 230 -3.80 17.60 -13.72
C ALA A 230 -3.34 16.68 -14.84
N LYS A 231 -2.26 15.92 -14.62
CA LYS A 231 -1.72 14.93 -15.58
C LYS A 231 -2.70 13.79 -15.86
N LEU A 232 -3.36 13.26 -14.83
CA LEU A 232 -4.38 12.23 -14.99
C LEU A 232 -5.56 12.74 -15.82
N ARG A 233 -6.06 13.95 -15.54
CA ARG A 233 -7.19 14.57 -16.29
C ARG A 233 -6.84 14.84 -17.74
N SER A 234 -5.61 15.27 -18.03
CA SER A 234 -5.16 15.52 -19.42
C SER A 234 -4.82 14.24 -20.18
N GLY A 235 -4.63 13.12 -19.49
CA GLY A 235 -4.15 11.87 -20.08
C GLY A 235 -2.62 11.85 -20.29
N GLU A 236 -1.90 12.78 -19.70
CA GLU A 236 -0.44 12.94 -19.82
C GLU A 236 0.33 12.25 -18.65
N HIS A 237 -0.40 11.58 -17.76
CA HIS A 237 0.24 10.82 -16.68
C HIS A 237 0.89 9.56 -17.25
N VAL A 238 2.11 9.23 -16.78
CA VAL A 238 2.91 8.09 -17.29
C VAL A 238 2.16 6.75 -17.26
N LEU A 239 1.28 6.53 -16.28
CA LEU A 239 0.46 5.31 -16.20
C LEU A 239 -0.56 5.24 -17.35
N MET A 240 -1.08 6.40 -17.81
CA MET A 240 -2.00 6.46 -18.95
C MET A 240 -1.25 6.37 -20.28
N GLU A 241 -0.11 7.03 -20.41
CA GLU A 241 0.75 6.92 -21.59
C GLU A 241 1.20 5.48 -21.85
N ARG A 242 1.44 4.71 -20.77
CA ARG A 242 1.84 3.31 -20.84
C ARG A 242 0.65 2.34 -20.88
N ASN A 243 -0.55 2.86 -21.04
CA ASN A 243 -1.79 2.07 -21.10
C ASN A 243 -2.01 1.16 -19.88
N LEU A 244 -1.55 1.60 -18.70
CA LEU A 244 -1.77 0.89 -17.43
C LEU A 244 -3.08 1.30 -16.78
N VAL A 245 -3.43 2.58 -16.87
CA VAL A 245 -4.63 3.18 -16.28
C VAL A 245 -5.40 3.92 -17.37
N GLU A 246 -6.71 3.91 -17.29
CA GLU A 246 -7.60 4.62 -18.20
C GLU A 246 -8.74 5.31 -17.44
N HIS A 247 -9.39 6.28 -18.08
CA HIS A 247 -10.64 6.85 -17.59
C HIS A 247 -11.78 5.85 -17.64
N ILE A 248 -12.65 5.88 -16.65
CA ILE A 248 -13.91 5.17 -16.73
C ILE A 248 -14.83 5.93 -17.70
N CYS A 249 -15.42 5.19 -18.64
CA CYS A 249 -16.41 5.75 -19.57
C CYS A 249 -17.82 5.50 -19.05
N VAL A 250 -18.59 6.57 -18.92
CA VAL A 250 -20.03 6.50 -18.60
C VAL A 250 -20.79 6.95 -19.82
N ASN A 251 -21.65 6.10 -20.37
CA ASN A 251 -22.41 6.35 -21.58
C ASN A 251 -21.54 6.79 -22.79
N GLY A 252 -20.34 6.20 -22.91
CA GLY A 252 -19.40 6.53 -23.99
C GLY A 252 -18.60 7.83 -23.80
N ILE A 253 -18.80 8.53 -22.68
CA ILE A 253 -18.05 9.75 -22.34
C ILE A 253 -17.07 9.42 -21.23
N ALA A 254 -15.80 9.78 -21.42
CA ALA A 254 -14.76 9.61 -20.40
C ALA A 254 -15.04 10.52 -19.20
N ASP A 255 -15.14 9.93 -18.01
CA ASP A 255 -15.18 10.64 -16.75
C ASP A 255 -13.75 10.90 -16.27
N ASN A 256 -13.31 12.15 -16.32
CA ASN A 256 -11.96 12.55 -15.95
C ASN A 256 -11.74 12.68 -14.43
N THR A 257 -12.63 12.13 -13.64
CA THR A 257 -12.52 12.05 -12.16
C THR A 257 -12.45 10.60 -11.66
N ARG A 258 -12.65 9.64 -12.55
CA ARG A 258 -12.72 8.20 -12.24
C ARG A 258 -11.79 7.41 -13.13
N TYR A 259 -11.01 6.56 -12.51
CA TYR A 259 -9.93 5.82 -13.16
C TYR A 259 -9.99 4.35 -12.81
N LYS A 260 -9.45 3.51 -13.70
CA LYS A 260 -9.32 2.07 -13.50
C LYS A 260 -8.07 1.54 -14.19
N LEU A 261 -7.66 0.33 -13.84
CA LEU A 261 -6.68 -0.42 -14.64
C LEU A 261 -7.28 -0.76 -16.02
N THR A 262 -6.46 -0.67 -17.07
CA THR A 262 -6.87 -1.14 -18.39
C THR A 262 -6.99 -2.66 -18.38
N GLU A 263 -7.80 -3.22 -19.29
CA GLU A 263 -7.92 -4.70 -19.42
C GLU A 263 -6.60 -5.35 -19.84
N GLU A 264 -5.73 -4.61 -20.56
CA GLU A 264 -4.38 -5.05 -20.90
C GLU A 264 -3.47 -5.11 -19.68
N ALA A 265 -3.49 -4.06 -18.83
CA ALA A 265 -2.75 -4.04 -17.58
C ALA A 265 -3.19 -5.16 -16.63
N LYS A 266 -4.48 -5.41 -16.50
CA LYS A 266 -5.00 -6.54 -15.70
C LYS A 266 -4.47 -7.88 -16.18
N ARG A 267 -4.50 -8.12 -17.50
CA ARG A 267 -3.99 -9.38 -18.08
C ARG A 267 -2.49 -9.55 -17.93
N SER A 268 -1.71 -8.49 -18.11
CA SER A 268 -0.24 -8.54 -18.05
C SER A 268 0.28 -8.57 -16.62
N LEU A 269 -0.19 -7.66 -15.75
CA LEU A 269 0.31 -7.53 -14.40
C LEU A 269 -0.27 -8.60 -13.47
N LEU A 270 -1.56 -8.90 -13.60
CA LEU A 270 -2.30 -9.69 -12.63
C LEU A 270 -2.62 -11.10 -13.16
N SER A 271 -1.83 -11.61 -14.10
CA SER A 271 -2.00 -12.92 -14.73
C SER A 271 -1.98 -14.11 -13.75
N GLU A 272 -1.31 -13.96 -12.62
CA GLU A 272 -1.25 -14.98 -11.55
C GLU A 272 -2.47 -14.93 -10.61
N MET A 273 -3.31 -13.88 -10.73
CA MET A 273 -4.49 -13.69 -9.90
C MET A 273 -5.76 -14.05 -10.70
N LYS A 274 -6.70 -14.71 -10.05
CA LYS A 274 -8.02 -14.97 -10.64
C LYS A 274 -8.87 -13.70 -10.52
N ILE A 275 -8.72 -12.80 -11.49
CA ILE A 275 -9.55 -11.60 -11.56
C ILE A 275 -10.66 -11.88 -12.55
N ASN A 276 -11.90 -11.63 -12.14
CA ASN A 276 -13.04 -11.62 -13.05
C ASN A 276 -12.90 -10.45 -14.02
N THR A 277 -12.16 -10.64 -15.09
CA THR A 277 -12.14 -9.67 -16.19
C THR A 277 -13.53 -9.62 -16.79
N LYS A 278 -13.97 -8.42 -17.19
CA LYS A 278 -15.30 -8.24 -17.80
C LYS A 278 -15.52 -9.10 -19.05
N GLU A 279 -14.48 -9.67 -19.62
CA GLU A 279 -14.61 -10.64 -20.73
C GLU A 279 -15.37 -11.90 -20.33
N GLU A 280 -15.31 -12.34 -19.06
CA GLU A 280 -16.15 -13.45 -18.58
C GLU A 280 -17.64 -13.05 -18.42
N LYS A 281 -17.93 -11.75 -18.19
CA LYS A 281 -19.31 -11.24 -18.17
C LYS A 281 -19.85 -10.90 -19.58
N ILE A 282 -19.00 -10.85 -20.60
CA ILE A 282 -19.36 -10.66 -22.01
C ILE A 282 -19.68 -12.00 -22.69
N ALA A 283 -19.69 -13.11 -21.96
CA ALA A 283 -20.12 -14.41 -22.50
C ALA A 283 -21.56 -14.40 -23.12
N ASP A 284 -22.36 -13.37 -22.80
CA ASP A 284 -23.65 -13.12 -23.43
C ASP A 284 -23.59 -12.26 -24.71
N LEU A 285 -22.43 -11.65 -25.01
CA LEU A 285 -22.23 -10.96 -26.28
C LEU A 285 -21.80 -11.97 -27.34
N LEU A 286 -22.70 -12.25 -28.26
CA LEU A 286 -22.42 -13.09 -29.45
C LEU A 286 -21.23 -12.47 -30.18
N GLN A 287 -20.13 -13.22 -30.26
CA GLN A 287 -18.98 -12.82 -31.09
C GLN A 287 -19.43 -12.73 -32.54
N HIS A 288 -18.99 -11.69 -33.26
CA HIS A 288 -19.34 -11.51 -34.68
C HIS A 288 -19.09 -12.77 -35.52
N SER A 289 -18.07 -13.56 -35.18
CA SER A 289 -17.71 -14.81 -35.80
C SER A 289 -18.75 -15.94 -35.58
N THR A 290 -19.61 -15.83 -34.55
CA THR A 290 -20.64 -16.82 -34.23
C THR A 290 -22.03 -16.44 -34.75
N ILE A 291 -22.17 -15.24 -35.33
CA ILE A 291 -23.43 -14.75 -35.89
C ILE A 291 -23.54 -15.31 -37.30
N THR A 292 -24.47 -16.26 -37.48
CA THR A 292 -24.83 -16.75 -38.81
C THR A 292 -25.77 -15.75 -39.47
N ALA A 293 -25.40 -15.24 -40.63
CA ALA A 293 -26.27 -14.36 -41.40
C ALA A 293 -27.60 -15.08 -41.69
N LYS A 294 -28.72 -14.46 -41.31
CA LYS A 294 -30.07 -14.92 -41.65
C LYS A 294 -30.63 -13.97 -42.69
N GLU A 295 -31.25 -14.52 -43.74
CA GLU A 295 -32.10 -13.71 -44.59
C GLU A 295 -33.29 -13.20 -43.77
N LEU A 296 -33.38 -11.88 -43.61
CA LEU A 296 -34.49 -11.21 -42.93
C LEU A 296 -35.28 -10.44 -43.98
N PHE A 297 -36.58 -10.69 -44.02
CA PHE A 297 -37.50 -9.95 -44.89
C PHE A 297 -38.09 -8.79 -44.13
N TYR A 298 -37.80 -7.60 -44.57
CA TYR A 298 -38.30 -6.38 -43.99
C TYR A 298 -39.41 -5.76 -44.87
N THR A 299 -40.30 -4.98 -44.24
CA THR A 299 -41.14 -4.07 -45.01
C THR A 299 -40.31 -2.95 -45.60
N GLN A 300 -40.70 -2.36 -46.70
CA GLN A 300 -39.95 -1.35 -47.44
C GLN A 300 -39.45 -0.20 -46.54
N GLY A 301 -40.26 0.27 -45.60
CA GLY A 301 -39.90 1.34 -44.68
C GLY A 301 -38.79 0.93 -43.69
N ILE A 302 -38.79 -0.32 -43.20
CA ILE A 302 -37.77 -0.86 -42.31
C ILE A 302 -36.46 -1.09 -43.06
N GLU A 303 -36.56 -1.51 -44.33
CA GLU A 303 -35.42 -1.73 -45.20
C GLU A 303 -34.64 -0.42 -45.47
N GLU A 304 -35.38 0.67 -45.68
CA GLU A 304 -34.77 2.01 -45.81
C GLU A 304 -34.09 2.49 -44.52
N GLU A 305 -34.67 2.25 -43.35
CA GLU A 305 -34.06 2.58 -42.03
C GLU A 305 -32.84 1.76 -41.75
N VAL A 306 -32.88 0.44 -41.99
CA VAL A 306 -31.72 -0.46 -41.81
C VAL A 306 -30.59 -0.07 -42.77
N SER A 307 -30.92 0.28 -44.02
CA SER A 307 -29.91 0.74 -45.01
C SER A 307 -29.28 2.08 -44.58
N ARG A 308 -30.07 3.02 -44.00
CA ARG A 308 -29.53 4.25 -43.39
C ARG A 308 -28.57 3.92 -42.24
N LEU A 309 -28.94 3.07 -41.30
CA LEU A 309 -28.11 2.66 -40.19
C LEU A 309 -26.82 1.99 -40.67
N ALA A 310 -26.92 1.05 -41.63
CA ALA A 310 -25.78 0.38 -42.24
C ALA A 310 -24.78 1.39 -42.86
N THR A 311 -25.29 2.48 -43.47
CA THR A 311 -24.46 3.53 -44.04
C THR A 311 -23.63 4.27 -42.97
N PHE A 312 -24.13 4.43 -41.76
CA PHE A 312 -23.36 5.05 -40.65
C PHE A 312 -22.25 4.16 -40.12
N PHE A 313 -22.42 2.84 -40.20
CA PHE A 313 -21.42 1.87 -39.76
C PHE A 313 -20.43 1.47 -40.87
N ALA A 314 -20.60 1.98 -42.10
CA ALA A 314 -19.61 1.76 -43.14
C ALA A 314 -18.24 2.33 -42.74
N PRO A 315 -17.15 1.56 -42.93
CA PRO A 315 -15.81 1.97 -42.47
C PRO A 315 -15.37 3.36 -42.94
N GLU A 316 -15.75 3.76 -44.14
CA GLU A 316 -15.46 5.06 -44.73
C GLU A 316 -16.18 6.19 -43.97
N LYS A 317 -17.46 6.01 -43.66
CA LYS A 317 -18.25 6.99 -42.96
C LYS A 317 -17.83 7.11 -41.49
N TYR A 318 -17.51 5.99 -40.85
CA TYR A 318 -16.97 5.96 -39.50
C TYR A 318 -15.66 6.74 -39.39
N ASN A 319 -14.75 6.55 -40.35
CA ASN A 319 -13.49 7.28 -40.38
C ASN A 319 -13.70 8.78 -40.65
N GLU A 320 -14.64 9.17 -41.49
CA GLU A 320 -15.00 10.57 -41.73
C GLU A 320 -15.52 11.25 -40.45
N ILE A 321 -16.42 10.58 -39.72
CA ILE A 321 -16.96 11.08 -38.45
C ILE A 321 -15.83 11.19 -37.42
N ARG A 322 -14.96 10.22 -37.33
CA ARG A 322 -13.83 10.21 -36.40
C ARG A 322 -12.85 11.37 -36.67
N GLU A 323 -12.55 11.64 -37.93
CA GLU A 323 -11.70 12.77 -38.32
C GLU A 323 -12.37 14.12 -38.05
N ARG A 324 -13.66 14.27 -38.30
CA ARG A 324 -14.42 15.47 -37.90
C ARG A 324 -14.44 15.69 -36.39
N MET A 325 -14.55 14.63 -35.61
CA MET A 325 -14.49 14.73 -34.14
C MET A 325 -13.11 15.18 -33.66
N LYS A 326 -12.01 14.67 -34.27
CA LYS A 326 -10.66 15.13 -33.98
C LYS A 326 -10.47 16.60 -34.31
N GLN A 327 -10.88 17.04 -35.51
CA GLN A 327 -10.81 18.45 -35.94
C GLN A 327 -11.59 19.37 -34.98
N ASN A 328 -12.78 18.98 -34.55
CA ASN A 328 -13.58 19.77 -33.62
C ASN A 328 -12.98 19.84 -32.20
N ARG A 329 -12.19 18.84 -31.78
CA ARG A 329 -11.43 18.89 -30.52
C ARG A 329 -10.28 19.90 -30.63
N HIS A 330 -9.56 19.98 -31.73
CA HIS A 330 -8.52 20.98 -31.97
C HIS A 330 -9.09 22.41 -32.00
N LEU A 331 -10.20 22.63 -32.69
CA LEU A 331 -10.87 23.94 -32.74
C LEU A 331 -11.40 24.45 -31.38
N LYS A 332 -11.79 23.54 -30.48
CA LYS A 332 -12.16 23.90 -29.09
C LYS A 332 -10.94 24.22 -28.23
N ARG A 333 -9.80 23.64 -28.51
CA ARG A 333 -8.52 23.90 -27.82
C ARG A 333 -7.99 25.30 -28.19
N ASP A 334 -8.00 25.64 -29.48
CA ASP A 334 -7.54 26.94 -29.97
C ASP A 334 -8.43 28.12 -29.51
N ARG A 335 -9.75 27.89 -29.33
CA ARG A 335 -10.66 28.92 -28.78
C ARG A 335 -10.44 29.20 -27.29
N ARG A 336 -9.92 28.25 -26.51
CA ARG A 336 -9.59 28.46 -25.08
C ARG A 336 -8.26 29.19 -24.90
N THR A 337 -7.31 29.04 -25.80
CA THR A 337 -6.03 29.76 -25.79
C THR A 337 -6.13 31.20 -26.30
N SER A 338 -7.15 31.54 -27.11
CA SER A 338 -7.37 32.90 -27.61
C SER A 338 -8.25 33.81 -26.74
N GLN A 339 -8.76 33.32 -25.60
CA GLN A 339 -9.52 34.11 -24.62
C GLN A 339 -8.74 34.54 -23.38
N SER A 340 -7.43 34.28 -23.35
CA SER A 340 -6.53 34.73 -22.27
C SER A 340 -5.50 35.74 -22.79
N PHE A 341 -5.98 36.82 -23.41
CA PHE A 341 -5.25 38.07 -23.64
C PHE A 341 -6.16 39.26 -23.29
#